data_675e9369e55ee43697ea86f2e760539a
#
_entry.id   675e9369e55ee43697ea86f2e760539a
#
_cell.length_a   1.000
_cell.length_b   1.000
_cell.length_c   1.000
_cell.angle_alpha   90.00
_cell.angle_beta   90.00
_cell.angle_gamma   90.00
#
_symmetry.space_group_name_H-M   'P 1'
#
loop_
_entity.id
_entity.type
_entity.pdbx_description
1 polymer ?
#
loop_
_entity_poly.entity_id
_entity_poly.type
_entity_poly.pdbx_seq_one_letter_code
_entity_poly.pdbx_strand_id
1 'polypeptide(L)' 'MIILAEFEFPLATGSRIIYESLLPELEEEYQRTRSTLRLEQDTLILNVEADDLVSMRAALNGWLRLVKISCEMTSMHKL' A
#
# COMPACT_ATOMS: atom_id res chain seq x y z
N MET A 1 -17.99 -4.95 13.64
CA MET A 1 -18.08 -4.49 12.26
C MET A 1 -16.70 -4.62 11.62
N ILE A 2 -16.66 -5.07 10.38
CA ILE A 2 -15.40 -5.16 9.64
C ILE A 2 -15.53 -4.29 8.39
N ILE A 3 -14.52 -3.47 8.17
CA ILE A 3 -14.47 -2.57 7.03
C ILE A 3 -13.39 -3.05 6.08
N LEU A 4 -13.72 -3.15 4.79
CA LEU A 4 -12.79 -3.58 3.76
C LEU A 4 -12.59 -2.48 2.74
N ALA A 5 -11.35 -2.29 2.32
CA ALA A 5 -11.01 -1.32 1.28
C ALA A 5 -10.00 -1.93 0.32
N GLU A 6 -10.15 -1.66 -0.97
CA GLU A 6 -9.20 -2.10 -1.96
C GLU A 6 -8.82 -0.93 -2.84
N PHE A 7 -7.52 -0.81 -3.12
CA PHE A 7 -6.98 0.23 -3.98
C PHE A 7 -6.11 -0.40 -5.05
N GLU A 8 -6.22 0.13 -6.27
CA GLU A 8 -5.40 -0.29 -7.39
C GLU A 8 -4.58 0.91 -7.87
N PHE A 9 -3.28 0.72 -7.97
CA PHE A 9 -2.37 1.75 -8.40
C PHE A 9 -1.65 1.29 -9.67
N PRO A 10 -2.09 1.71 -10.86
CA PRO A 10 -1.34 1.39 -12.08
C PRO A 10 -0.02 2.16 -12.03
N LEU A 11 1.09 1.44 -12.18
CA LEU A 11 2.43 2.03 -12.05
C LEU A 11 3.12 2.00 -13.41
N ALA A 12 3.62 3.15 -13.82
CA ALA A 12 4.24 3.29 -15.14
C ALA A 12 5.59 2.59 -15.22
N THR A 13 6.40 2.70 -14.17
CA THR A 13 7.73 2.08 -14.11
C THR A 13 8.05 1.69 -12.69
N GLY A 14 8.99 0.73 -12.55
CA GLY A 14 9.49 0.36 -11.24
C GLY A 14 8.48 -0.35 -10.35
N SER A 15 7.44 -0.96 -10.95
CA SER A 15 6.37 -1.56 -10.17
C SER A 15 6.88 -2.63 -9.20
N ARG A 16 7.80 -3.48 -9.63
CA ARG A 16 8.33 -4.54 -8.77
C ARG A 16 9.17 -3.95 -7.62
N ILE A 17 9.95 -2.92 -7.90
CA ILE A 17 10.75 -2.27 -6.87
C ILE A 17 9.84 -1.64 -5.81
N ILE A 18 8.80 -0.96 -6.25
CA ILE A 18 7.83 -0.36 -5.35
C ILE A 18 7.15 -1.43 -4.50
N TYR A 19 6.68 -2.48 -5.15
CA TYR A 19 6.02 -3.59 -4.45
C TYR A 19 6.93 -4.20 -3.38
N GLU A 20 8.17 -4.53 -3.75
CA GLU A 20 9.09 -5.17 -2.82
C GLU A 20 9.50 -4.24 -1.68
N SER A 21 9.58 -2.94 -1.93
CA SER A 21 9.94 -1.98 -0.89
C SER A 21 8.83 -1.81 0.14
N LEU A 22 7.59 -2.12 -0.24
CA LEU A 22 6.45 -1.97 0.66
C LEU A 22 6.12 -3.24 1.45
N LEU A 23 6.65 -4.40 1.04
CA LEU A 23 6.34 -5.66 1.73
C LEU A 23 6.68 -5.65 3.21
N PRO A 24 7.83 -5.10 3.66
CA PRO A 24 8.12 -5.09 5.09
C PRO A 24 7.11 -4.31 5.92
N GLU A 25 6.41 -3.36 5.31
CA GLU A 25 5.43 -2.56 6.04
C GLU A 25 4.21 -3.37 6.47
N LEU A 26 3.99 -4.52 5.83
CA LEU A 26 2.88 -5.39 6.23
C LEU A 26 3.07 -5.93 7.65
N GLU A 27 4.31 -6.04 8.11
CA GLU A 27 4.62 -6.56 9.43
C GLU A 27 4.46 -5.51 10.53
N GLU A 28 4.34 -4.24 10.15
CA GLU A 28 4.23 -3.14 11.10
C GLU A 28 2.77 -2.80 11.42
N GLU A 29 1.84 -3.65 11.03
CA GLU A 29 0.42 -3.35 11.21
C GLU A 29 -0.01 -3.40 12.66
N TYR A 30 -0.97 -2.52 12.98
CA TYR A 30 -1.59 -2.49 14.28
C TYR A 30 -2.61 -3.64 14.40
N GLN A 31 -2.94 -3.99 15.64
CA GLN A 31 -3.78 -5.16 15.92
C GLN A 31 -5.16 -5.12 15.26
N ARG A 32 -5.66 -3.92 14.95
CA ARG A 32 -7.02 -3.76 14.42
C ARG A 32 -7.08 -3.65 12.91
N THR A 33 -5.95 -3.83 12.24
CA THR A 33 -5.90 -3.76 10.78
C THR A 33 -5.10 -4.92 10.22
N ARG A 34 -5.46 -5.33 9.01
CA ARG A 34 -4.78 -6.38 8.27
C ARG A 34 -4.71 -5.94 6.81
N SER A 35 -3.54 -6.03 6.22
CA SER A 35 -3.35 -5.59 4.84
C SER A 35 -2.66 -6.65 4.02
N THR A 36 -2.95 -6.65 2.72
CA THR A 36 -2.24 -7.48 1.76
C THR A 36 -1.87 -6.63 0.55
N LEU A 37 -0.75 -6.98 -0.06
CA LEU A 37 -0.29 -6.35 -1.30
C LEU A 37 -0.14 -7.40 -2.36
N ARG A 38 -0.56 -7.07 -3.59
CA ARG A 38 -0.33 -7.92 -4.75
C ARG A 38 0.19 -7.05 -5.88
N LEU A 39 0.97 -7.66 -6.75
CA LEU A 39 1.41 -7.01 -7.98
C LEU A 39 0.89 -7.86 -9.13
N GLU A 40 0.01 -7.29 -9.95
CA GLU A 40 -0.55 -7.96 -11.13
C GLU A 40 -0.23 -7.11 -12.34
N GLN A 41 0.68 -7.64 -13.18
CA GLN A 41 1.24 -6.88 -14.28
C GLN A 41 1.84 -5.61 -13.70
N ASP A 42 1.60 -4.45 -14.05
CA ASP A 42 2.19 -3.28 -13.44
C ASP A 42 1.23 -2.55 -12.50
N THR A 43 0.24 -3.27 -11.99
CA THR A 43 -0.73 -2.69 -11.07
C THR A 43 -0.50 -3.21 -9.65
N LEU A 44 -0.28 -2.29 -8.73
CA LEU A 44 -0.16 -2.60 -7.32
C LEU A 44 -1.55 -2.62 -6.71
N ILE A 45 -1.91 -3.73 -6.06
CA ILE A 45 -3.21 -3.88 -5.45
C ILE A 45 -3.05 -3.97 -3.94
N LEU A 46 -3.68 -3.04 -3.24
CA LEU A 46 -3.65 -2.97 -1.78
C LEU A 46 -5.04 -3.27 -1.23
N ASN A 47 -5.12 -4.28 -0.36
CA ASN A 47 -6.35 -4.59 0.36
C ASN A 47 -6.13 -4.32 1.83
N VAL A 48 -7.03 -3.60 2.46
CA VAL A 48 -6.97 -3.29 3.88
C VAL A 48 -8.27 -3.70 4.55
N GLU A 49 -8.14 -4.40 5.66
CA GLU A 49 -9.27 -4.77 6.50
C GLU A 49 -9.08 -4.15 7.88
N ALA A 50 -10.11 -3.57 8.42
CA ALA A 50 -10.05 -2.94 9.75
C ALA A 50 -11.30 -3.23 10.56
N ASP A 51 -11.12 -3.26 11.89
CA ASP A 51 -12.22 -3.55 12.80
C ASP A 51 -13.17 -2.36 13.00
N ASP A 52 -12.68 -1.16 12.75
CA ASP A 52 -13.48 0.05 12.91
C ASP A 52 -12.99 1.15 11.96
N LEU A 53 -13.78 2.21 11.86
CA LEU A 53 -13.52 3.29 10.92
C LEU A 53 -12.26 4.08 11.27
N VAL A 54 -12.01 4.30 12.55
CA VAL A 54 -10.82 5.04 12.98
C VAL A 54 -9.55 4.29 12.57
N SER A 55 -9.53 2.98 12.81
CA SER A 55 -8.38 2.15 12.43
C SER A 55 -8.20 2.11 10.92
N MET A 56 -9.30 2.03 10.17
CA MET A 56 -9.22 2.04 8.71
C MET A 56 -8.62 3.35 8.21
N ARG A 57 -9.06 4.48 8.75
CA ARG A 57 -8.55 5.79 8.33
C ARG A 57 -7.05 5.91 8.60
N ALA A 58 -6.62 5.47 9.79
CA ALA A 58 -5.20 5.51 10.14
C ALA A 58 -4.37 4.65 9.21
N ALA A 59 -4.85 3.42 8.92
CA ALA A 59 -4.14 2.50 8.03
C ALA A 59 -4.04 3.06 6.62
N LEU A 60 -5.14 3.60 6.10
CA LEU A 60 -5.14 4.16 4.74
C LEU A 60 -4.21 5.36 4.62
N ASN A 61 -4.21 6.25 5.61
CA ASN A 61 -3.32 7.40 5.58
C ASN A 61 -1.86 6.95 5.52
N GLY A 62 -1.51 5.94 6.31
CA GLY A 62 -0.16 5.40 6.30
C GLY A 62 0.21 4.76 4.97
N TRP A 63 -0.65 3.88 4.46
CA TRP A 63 -0.39 3.19 3.20
C TRP A 63 -0.30 4.14 2.01
N LEU A 64 -1.23 5.08 1.91
CA LEU A 64 -1.25 6.01 0.79
C LEU A 64 -0.01 6.89 0.79
N ARG A 65 0.46 7.29 1.97
CA ARG A 65 1.70 8.05 2.10
C ARG A 65 2.90 7.23 1.63
N LEU A 66 2.98 5.96 2.03
CA LEU A 66 4.08 5.09 1.66
C LEU A 66 4.12 4.84 0.16
N VAL A 67 2.96 4.59 -0.44
CA VAL A 67 2.88 4.37 -1.89
C VAL A 67 3.33 5.64 -2.63
N LYS A 68 2.87 6.80 -2.19
CA LYS A 68 3.23 8.06 -2.81
C LYS A 68 4.75 8.29 -2.76
N ILE A 69 5.34 8.09 -1.58
CA ILE A 69 6.78 8.28 -1.41
C ILE A 69 7.57 7.31 -2.28
N SER A 70 7.15 6.05 -2.33
CA SER A 70 7.82 5.04 -3.14
C SER A 70 7.78 5.39 -4.62
N CYS A 71 6.65 5.89 -5.09
CA CYS A 71 6.51 6.30 -6.49
C CYS A 71 7.40 7.51 -6.80
N GLU A 72 7.46 8.47 -5.90
CA GLU A 72 8.30 9.65 -6.09
C GLU A 72 9.77 9.28 -6.13
N MET A 73 10.21 8.41 -5.23
CA MET A 73 11.61 7.97 -5.20
C MET A 73 11.99 7.23 -6.47
N THR A 74 11.09 6.38 -6.97
CA THR A 74 11.36 5.64 -8.20
C THR A 74 11.46 6.57 -9.40
N SER A 75 10.63 7.62 -9.45
CA SER A 75 10.69 8.60 -10.51
C SER A 75 12.01 9.36 -10.52
N MET A 76 12.60 9.60 -9.37
CA MET A 76 13.88 10.30 -9.28
C MET A 76 15.02 9.51 -9.89
N HIS A 77 14.90 8.20 -9.97
CA HIS A 77 15.94 7.35 -10.56
C HIS A 77 16.07 7.51 -12.08
N LYS A 78 15.12 8.18 -12.70
CA LYS A 78 15.16 8.38 -14.14
C LYS A 78 16.08 9.51 -14.58
N LEU A 79 16.63 10.19 -13.64
CA LEU A 79 17.57 11.27 -13.95
C LEU A 79 18.96 10.69 -14.19
#